data_ecf8c339c68d682874c24b63523f6d4b
#
_entry.id   ecf8c339c68d682874c24b63523f6d4b
#
_cell.length_a   1.000
_cell.length_b   1.000
_cell.length_c   1.000
_cell.angle_alpha   90.00
_cell.angle_beta   90.00
_cell.angle_gamma   90.00
#
_symmetry.space_group_name_H-M   'P 1'
#
loop_
_entity.id
_entity.type
_entity.pdbx_description
1 polymer ?
#
loop_
_entity_poly.entity_id
_entity_poly.type
_entity_poly.pdbx_seq_one_letter_code
_entity_poly.pdbx_strand_id
1 'polypeptide(L)'
;RFYVRARQVRTGLAQTATIGRWANCKNTSRAGMSGVVSRWLGAIEDLPAVAERLLRVQFENRPAEDVIRLYDSPATLFYCDPPYVHSTRGDAKAYEFEMTDPQHRDLADVLNSVQGMVALSNYQAPLLEKLYPPSKWHKTVSIERTNHSTKDKRVEVLWTNYNPHKIHHNGKTHGELFAHT
;
A
#
# COMPACT_ATOMS: atom_id res chain seq x y z
N ARG A 1 4.48 -20.81 7.73
CA ARG A 1 3.05 -21.16 7.76
C ARG A 1 2.19 -20.15 7.00
N PHE A 2 2.33 -18.83 7.22
CA PHE A 2 1.52 -17.81 6.56
C PHE A 2 1.61 -17.89 5.03
N TYR A 3 2.81 -17.94 4.46
CA TYR A 3 3.03 -18.03 3.02
C TYR A 3 2.33 -19.24 2.39
N VAL A 4 2.48 -20.43 2.98
CA VAL A 4 1.81 -21.63 2.51
C VAL A 4 0.28 -21.43 2.51
N ARG A 5 -0.25 -20.90 3.60
CA ARG A 5 -1.68 -20.62 3.73
C ARG A 5 -2.16 -19.62 2.69
N ALA A 6 -1.47 -18.49 2.52
CA ALA A 6 -1.82 -17.46 1.53
C ALA A 6 -1.83 -18.00 0.09
N ARG A 7 -0.91 -18.91 -0.25
CA ARG A 7 -0.80 -19.49 -1.60
C ARG A 7 -1.72 -20.67 -1.85
N GLN A 8 -2.17 -21.38 -0.83
CA GLN A 8 -2.99 -22.58 -0.95
C GLN A 8 -4.48 -22.36 -0.70
N VAL A 9 -4.90 -21.21 -0.17
CA VAL A 9 -6.32 -20.92 0.00
C VAL A 9 -6.95 -20.36 -1.27
N ARG A 10 -8.25 -20.62 -1.46
CA ARG A 10 -8.98 -20.25 -2.68
C ARG A 10 -9.02 -18.73 -2.91
N THR A 11 -9.11 -17.93 -1.87
CA THR A 11 -9.27 -16.48 -1.95
C THR A 11 -7.94 -15.70 -1.94
N GLY A 12 -6.82 -16.35 -1.63
CA GLY A 12 -5.54 -15.70 -1.41
C GLY A 12 -5.46 -14.86 -0.12
N LEU A 13 -6.58 -14.66 0.57
CA LEU A 13 -6.67 -13.94 1.85
C LEU A 13 -6.54 -14.93 3.00
N ALA A 14 -5.30 -15.21 3.42
CA ALA A 14 -4.99 -16.20 4.45
C ALA A 14 -5.72 -15.96 5.79
N GLN A 15 -6.12 -14.74 6.09
CA GLN A 15 -6.84 -14.34 7.30
C GLN A 15 -8.21 -15.01 7.42
N THR A 16 -8.95 -15.10 6.32
CA THR A 16 -10.32 -15.64 6.29
C THR A 16 -10.39 -17.12 5.93
N ALA A 17 -9.22 -17.76 5.71
CA ALA A 17 -9.20 -19.16 5.33
C ALA A 17 -9.57 -20.07 6.52
N THR A 18 -10.67 -20.79 6.37
CA THR A 18 -11.11 -21.83 7.29
C THR A 18 -10.69 -23.21 6.78
N ILE A 19 -10.78 -24.24 7.65
CA ILE A 19 -10.63 -25.64 7.26
C ILE A 19 -11.67 -25.93 6.17
N GLY A 20 -11.27 -26.54 5.06
CA GLY A 20 -12.14 -26.85 3.91
C GLY A 20 -12.14 -25.81 2.79
N ARG A 21 -11.54 -24.64 2.97
CA ARG A 21 -11.30 -23.66 1.89
C ARG A 21 -9.94 -23.80 1.20
N TRP A 22 -9.29 -24.92 1.39
CA TRP A 22 -8.06 -25.24 0.68
C TRP A 22 -8.33 -25.38 -0.81
N ALA A 23 -7.51 -24.74 -1.65
CA ALA A 23 -7.67 -24.79 -3.08
C ALA A 23 -7.35 -26.19 -3.60
N ASN A 24 -8.27 -26.78 -4.33
CA ASN A 24 -8.06 -28.03 -5.06
C ASN A 24 -8.48 -27.88 -6.52
N CYS A 25 -7.97 -28.72 -7.37
CA CYS A 25 -8.33 -28.78 -8.78
C CYS A 25 -8.52 -30.24 -9.18
N LYS A 26 -9.72 -30.59 -9.66
CA LYS A 26 -10.03 -31.95 -10.15
C LYS A 26 -9.49 -32.18 -11.53
N ASN A 27 -9.35 -31.11 -12.32
CA ASN A 27 -8.88 -31.19 -13.70
C ASN A 27 -7.39 -30.85 -13.75
N THR A 28 -6.66 -31.64 -14.53
CA THR A 28 -5.26 -31.36 -14.86
C THR A 28 -5.22 -30.36 -16.02
N SER A 29 -4.23 -29.46 -15.97
CA SER A 29 -3.90 -28.57 -17.07
C SER A 29 -2.39 -28.61 -17.29
N ARG A 30 -1.93 -28.32 -18.52
CA ARG A 30 -0.51 -28.27 -18.83
C ARG A 30 0.29 -29.53 -18.43
N ALA A 31 0.37 -30.48 -19.30
CA ALA A 31 1.15 -31.72 -19.13
C ALA A 31 0.76 -32.58 -17.90
N GLY A 32 -0.53 -32.63 -17.57
CA GLY A 32 -1.03 -33.51 -16.49
C GLY A 32 -0.92 -32.94 -15.07
N MET A 33 -0.40 -31.72 -14.92
CA MET A 33 -0.28 -31.07 -13.61
C MET A 33 -1.56 -30.32 -13.24
N SER A 34 -2.00 -30.40 -11.97
CA SER A 34 -3.13 -29.59 -11.51
C SER A 34 -2.75 -28.10 -11.45
N GLY A 35 -3.68 -27.21 -11.79
CA GLY A 35 -3.44 -25.76 -11.78
C GLY A 35 -3.05 -25.19 -10.40
N VAL A 36 -3.42 -25.87 -9.31
CA VAL A 36 -3.02 -25.49 -7.94
C VAL A 36 -1.56 -25.84 -7.71
N VAL A 37 -1.11 -27.01 -8.15
CA VAL A 37 0.30 -27.44 -8.03
C VAL A 37 1.20 -26.57 -8.89
N SER A 38 0.80 -26.29 -10.13
CA SER A 38 1.56 -25.40 -11.02
C SER A 38 1.77 -24.00 -10.40
N ARG A 39 0.72 -23.40 -9.83
CA ARG A 39 0.84 -22.10 -9.13
C ARG A 39 1.72 -22.18 -7.89
N TRP A 40 1.68 -23.29 -7.18
CA TRP A 40 2.53 -23.51 -6.01
C TRP A 40 4.01 -23.60 -6.38
N LEU A 41 4.33 -24.39 -7.41
CA LEU A 41 5.70 -24.52 -7.90
C LEU A 41 6.26 -23.17 -8.40
N GLY A 42 5.53 -22.44 -9.24
CA GLY A 42 5.95 -21.12 -9.67
C GLY A 42 6.18 -20.15 -8.50
N ALA A 43 5.34 -20.22 -7.46
CA ALA A 43 5.54 -19.39 -6.29
C ALA A 43 6.80 -19.75 -5.47
N ILE A 44 7.24 -21.02 -5.50
CA ILE A 44 8.48 -21.46 -4.87
C ILE A 44 9.69 -21.05 -5.72
N GLU A 45 9.60 -21.17 -7.03
CA GLU A 45 10.66 -20.80 -7.98
C GLU A 45 11.01 -19.30 -7.87
N ASP A 46 10.04 -18.44 -7.60
CA ASP A 46 10.23 -17.00 -7.41
C ASP A 46 10.85 -16.60 -6.06
N LEU A 47 10.89 -17.50 -5.06
CA LEU A 47 11.38 -17.17 -3.71
C LEU A 47 12.83 -16.69 -3.66
N PRO A 48 13.79 -17.23 -4.43
CA PRO A 48 15.16 -16.73 -4.44
C PRO A 48 15.24 -15.26 -4.85
N ALA A 49 14.52 -14.85 -5.88
CA ALA A 49 14.46 -13.45 -6.34
C ALA A 49 13.83 -12.53 -5.29
N VAL A 50 12.78 -12.99 -4.61
CA VAL A 50 12.17 -12.26 -3.49
C VAL A 50 13.17 -12.12 -2.33
N ALA A 51 13.86 -13.20 -1.96
CA ALA A 51 14.87 -13.17 -0.90
C ALA A 51 16.01 -12.18 -1.23
N GLU A 52 16.52 -12.22 -2.45
CA GLU A 52 17.55 -11.27 -2.93
C GLU A 52 17.06 -9.82 -2.82
N ARG A 53 15.83 -9.54 -3.24
CA ARG A 53 15.24 -8.19 -3.13
C ARG A 53 15.13 -7.74 -1.68
N LEU A 54 14.78 -8.64 -0.76
CA LEU A 54 14.60 -8.36 0.66
C LEU A 54 15.90 -8.11 1.42
N LEU A 55 17.07 -8.46 0.87
CA LEU A 55 18.38 -8.11 1.46
C LEU A 55 18.59 -6.58 1.60
N ARG A 56 17.82 -5.78 0.87
CA ARG A 56 17.86 -4.30 0.92
C ARG A 56 16.68 -3.71 1.68
N VAL A 57 15.93 -4.53 2.42
CA VAL A 57 14.71 -4.11 3.13
C VAL A 57 14.89 -4.37 4.61
N GLN A 58 14.68 -3.35 5.42
CA GLN A 58 14.58 -3.47 6.86
C GLN A 58 13.11 -3.45 7.26
N PHE A 59 12.73 -4.31 8.20
CA PHE A 59 11.36 -4.40 8.71
C PHE A 59 11.32 -3.85 10.13
N GLU A 60 10.34 -2.97 10.38
CA GLU A 60 10.05 -2.44 11.70
C GLU A 60 8.65 -2.90 12.13
N ASN A 61 8.51 -3.29 13.39
CA ASN A 61 7.22 -3.65 14.00
C ASN A 61 6.99 -2.78 15.23
N ARG A 62 6.72 -1.51 14.98
CA ARG A 62 6.43 -0.49 15.99
C ARG A 62 5.49 0.57 15.44
N PRO A 63 4.96 1.51 16.25
CA PRO A 63 4.12 2.60 15.76
C PRO A 63 4.80 3.37 14.62
N ALA A 64 4.03 3.77 13.62
CA ALA A 64 4.57 4.45 12.44
C ALA A 64 5.25 5.77 12.79
N GLU A 65 4.71 6.50 13.75
CA GLU A 65 5.25 7.77 14.23
C GLU A 65 6.66 7.63 14.80
N ASP A 66 6.95 6.51 15.49
CA ASP A 66 8.27 6.23 16.04
C ASP A 66 9.26 5.88 14.93
N VAL A 67 8.81 5.12 13.93
CA VAL A 67 9.63 4.79 12.75
C VAL A 67 9.94 6.04 11.93
N ILE A 68 8.95 6.90 11.70
CA ILE A 68 9.12 8.16 10.97
C ILE A 68 10.16 9.05 11.69
N ARG A 69 10.03 9.24 13.00
CA ARG A 69 11.01 10.04 13.78
C ARG A 69 12.41 9.43 13.75
N LEU A 70 12.51 8.10 13.78
CA LEU A 70 13.80 7.40 13.78
C LEU A 70 14.57 7.59 12.46
N TYR A 71 13.87 7.57 11.33
CA TYR A 71 14.48 7.61 10.00
C TYR A 71 14.36 8.99 9.32
N ASP A 72 13.90 10.03 10.05
CA ASP A 72 13.74 11.36 9.47
C ASP A 72 15.09 11.98 9.12
N SER A 73 15.22 12.36 7.87
CA SER A 73 16.33 13.12 7.33
C SER A 73 15.95 13.81 6.01
N PRO A 74 16.67 14.83 5.57
CA PRO A 74 16.42 15.46 4.26
C PRO A 74 16.53 14.51 3.05
N ALA A 75 17.19 13.35 3.21
CA ALA A 75 17.36 12.34 2.16
C ALA A 75 16.31 11.22 2.23
N THR A 76 15.38 11.26 3.19
CA THR A 76 14.35 10.24 3.38
C THR A 76 13.09 10.57 2.60
N LEU A 77 12.50 9.57 1.96
CA LEU A 77 11.13 9.62 1.44
C LEU A 77 10.24 8.67 2.26
N PHE A 78 9.23 9.23 2.91
CA PHE A 78 8.18 8.48 3.58
C PHE A 78 7.01 8.28 2.63
N TYR A 79 6.73 7.04 2.24
CA TYR A 79 5.47 6.68 1.60
C TYR A 79 4.54 6.09 2.64
N CYS A 80 3.44 6.79 2.92
CA CYS A 80 2.48 6.43 3.95
C CYS A 80 1.17 5.98 3.32
N ASP A 81 0.75 4.76 3.64
CA ASP A 81 -0.52 4.16 3.20
C ASP A 81 -1.26 3.61 4.44
N PRO A 82 -1.72 4.51 5.34
CA PRO A 82 -2.41 4.12 6.57
C PRO A 82 -3.80 3.57 6.27
N PRO A 83 -4.47 2.88 7.22
CA PRO A 83 -5.89 2.57 7.11
C PRO A 83 -6.68 3.85 6.79
N TYR A 84 -7.45 3.82 5.70
CA TYR A 84 -8.12 5.01 5.18
C TYR A 84 -9.24 5.50 6.12
N VAL A 85 -9.47 6.82 6.13
CA VAL A 85 -10.45 7.47 7.01
C VAL A 85 -11.79 6.75 6.97
N HIS A 86 -12.31 6.40 8.15
CA HIS A 86 -13.47 5.52 8.32
C HIS A 86 -14.72 6.03 7.58
N SER A 87 -14.96 7.35 7.61
CA SER A 87 -16.14 7.97 6.95
C SER A 87 -16.13 7.86 5.43
N THR A 88 -14.99 7.50 4.81
CA THR A 88 -14.86 7.38 3.34
C THR A 88 -15.05 5.95 2.85
N ARG A 89 -15.27 4.98 3.76
CA ARG A 89 -15.34 3.56 3.41
C ARG A 89 -16.75 3.01 3.57
N GLY A 90 -17.17 2.13 2.65
CA GLY A 90 -18.44 1.42 2.72
C GLY A 90 -18.44 0.21 3.66
N ASP A 91 -17.25 -0.33 3.96
CA ASP A 91 -17.05 -1.41 4.93
C ASP A 91 -16.31 -0.87 6.16
N ALA A 92 -17.03 -0.82 7.27
CA ALA A 92 -16.52 -0.32 8.54
C ALA A 92 -15.50 -1.26 9.20
N LYS A 93 -15.34 -2.50 8.72
CA LYS A 93 -14.44 -3.52 9.27
C LYS A 93 -13.46 -4.06 8.20
N ALA A 94 -13.04 -3.20 7.28
CA ALA A 94 -12.15 -3.59 6.19
C ALA A 94 -10.75 -4.00 6.69
N TYR A 95 -10.30 -3.44 7.81
CA TYR A 95 -9.01 -3.74 8.41
C TYR A 95 -9.18 -4.38 9.78
N GLU A 96 -8.26 -5.25 10.16
CA GLU A 96 -8.19 -5.82 11.51
C GLU A 96 -7.83 -4.73 12.55
N PHE A 97 -6.97 -3.78 12.13
CA PHE A 97 -6.58 -2.60 12.90
C PHE A 97 -7.02 -1.35 12.14
N GLU A 98 -8.07 -0.72 12.65
CA GLU A 98 -8.61 0.51 12.09
C GLU A 98 -7.89 1.73 12.69
N MET A 99 -7.77 2.79 11.90
CA MET A 99 -7.19 4.05 12.33
C MET A 99 -8.30 5.07 12.63
N THR A 100 -8.29 5.61 13.84
CA THR A 100 -9.26 6.61 14.30
C THR A 100 -8.89 8.03 13.85
N ASP A 101 -9.86 8.97 13.85
CA ASP A 101 -9.59 10.37 13.54
C ASP A 101 -8.50 11.01 14.42
N PRO A 102 -8.44 10.77 15.75
CA PRO A 102 -7.32 11.21 16.57
C PRO A 102 -5.98 10.68 16.09
N GLN A 103 -5.88 9.39 15.78
CA GLN A 103 -4.63 8.79 15.25
C GLN A 103 -4.22 9.38 13.91
N HIS A 104 -5.18 9.72 13.03
CA HIS A 104 -4.88 10.47 11.80
C HIS A 104 -4.31 11.86 12.10
N ARG A 105 -4.75 12.52 13.17
CA ARG A 105 -4.18 13.81 13.60
C ARG A 105 -2.76 13.64 14.12
N ASP A 106 -2.53 12.63 14.99
CA ASP A 106 -1.20 12.34 15.55
C ASP A 106 -0.19 12.04 14.44
N LEU A 107 -0.59 11.22 13.46
CA LEU A 107 0.23 10.97 12.27
C LEU A 107 0.50 12.25 11.48
N ALA A 108 -0.52 13.09 11.26
CA ALA A 108 -0.36 14.34 10.52
C ALA A 108 0.58 15.31 11.24
N ASP A 109 0.53 15.40 12.56
CA ASP A 109 1.42 16.25 13.36
C ASP A 109 2.89 15.84 13.17
N VAL A 110 3.15 14.53 13.14
CA VAL A 110 4.48 14.01 12.86
C VAL A 110 4.90 14.31 11.42
N LEU A 111 4.04 14.00 10.43
CA LEU A 111 4.35 14.22 9.02
C LEU A 111 4.53 15.71 8.66
N ASN A 112 3.87 16.61 9.37
CA ASN A 112 4.05 18.06 9.20
C ASN A 112 5.36 18.59 9.80
N SER A 113 6.06 17.80 10.62
CA SER A 113 7.28 18.17 11.32
C SER A 113 8.57 17.59 10.74
N VAL A 114 8.47 16.59 9.85
CA VAL A 114 9.64 15.91 9.28
C VAL A 114 10.46 16.81 8.34
N GLN A 115 11.75 16.53 8.24
CA GLN A 115 12.67 17.13 7.28
C GLN A 115 12.61 16.42 5.92
N GLY A 116 12.22 15.16 5.92
CA GLY A 116 12.13 14.30 4.74
C GLY A 116 10.96 14.63 3.82
N MET A 117 10.99 14.04 2.64
CA MET A 117 9.86 14.07 1.71
C MET A 117 8.77 13.11 2.16
N VAL A 118 7.51 13.50 2.00
CA VAL A 118 6.36 12.66 2.35
C VAL A 118 5.42 12.53 1.17
N ALA A 119 4.96 11.30 0.93
CA ALA A 119 3.85 10.97 0.04
C ALA A 119 2.83 10.14 0.83
N LEU A 120 1.64 10.68 1.05
CA LEU A 120 0.54 10.05 1.79
C LEU A 120 -0.60 9.70 0.85
N SER A 121 -0.97 8.41 0.81
CA SER A 121 -2.14 7.92 0.07
C SER A 121 -3.36 7.80 0.99
N ASN A 122 -4.52 8.26 0.54
CA ASN A 122 -5.81 8.06 1.22
C ASN A 122 -6.98 8.42 0.28
N TYR A 123 -8.21 8.15 0.71
CA TYR A 123 -9.39 8.72 0.04
C TYR A 123 -9.58 10.18 0.42
N GLN A 124 -10.18 10.95 -0.49
CA GLN A 124 -10.53 12.34 -0.20
C GLN A 124 -11.51 12.41 0.98
N ALA A 125 -11.16 13.19 2.01
CA ALA A 125 -11.98 13.38 3.20
C ALA A 125 -11.81 14.79 3.77
N PRO A 126 -12.87 15.41 4.34
CA PRO A 126 -12.79 16.74 4.95
C PRO A 126 -11.74 16.83 6.08
N LEU A 127 -11.52 15.73 6.81
CA LEU A 127 -10.47 15.65 7.83
C LEU A 127 -9.09 15.85 7.21
N LEU A 128 -8.77 15.11 6.15
CA LEU A 128 -7.45 15.14 5.52
C LEU A 128 -7.18 16.49 4.82
N GLU A 129 -8.20 17.12 4.25
CA GLU A 129 -8.06 18.46 3.67
C GLU A 129 -7.65 19.52 4.72
N LYS A 130 -8.06 19.32 5.97
CA LYS A 130 -7.65 20.19 7.09
C LYS A 130 -6.25 19.86 7.60
N LEU A 131 -5.89 18.56 7.63
CA LEU A 131 -4.60 18.10 8.15
C LEU A 131 -3.45 18.36 7.18
N TYR A 132 -3.75 18.35 5.87
CA TYR A 132 -2.78 18.54 4.78
C TYR A 132 -3.18 19.73 3.89
N PRO A 133 -3.07 20.98 4.42
CA PRO A 133 -3.55 22.18 3.72
C PRO A 133 -2.70 22.50 2.48
N PRO A 134 -3.29 23.10 1.44
CA PRO A 134 -2.61 23.40 0.18
C PRO A 134 -1.47 24.43 0.32
N SER A 135 -1.37 25.11 1.45
CA SER A 135 -0.25 26.01 1.75
C SER A 135 1.07 25.27 1.99
N LYS A 136 1.03 23.98 2.36
CA LYS A 136 2.20 23.13 2.64
C LYS A 136 2.22 21.85 1.82
N TRP A 137 1.07 21.42 1.30
CA TRP A 137 0.91 20.13 0.66
C TRP A 137 0.39 20.27 -0.77
N HIS A 138 0.97 19.49 -1.66
CA HIS A 138 0.46 19.29 -3.02
C HIS A 138 -0.49 18.11 -3.03
N LYS A 139 -1.59 18.25 -3.75
CA LYS A 139 -2.62 17.23 -3.88
C LYS A 139 -2.66 16.74 -5.32
N THR A 140 -2.40 15.46 -5.52
CA THR A 140 -2.58 14.78 -6.80
C THR A 140 -3.76 13.83 -6.70
N VAL A 141 -4.75 14.02 -7.56
CA VAL A 141 -5.94 13.17 -7.62
C VAL A 141 -5.65 12.01 -8.57
N SER A 142 -5.76 10.78 -8.07
CA SER A 142 -5.70 9.57 -8.87
C SER A 142 -7.00 9.38 -9.65
N ILE A 143 -6.98 8.49 -10.65
CA ILE A 143 -8.15 8.15 -11.45
C ILE A 143 -9.28 7.63 -10.53
N GLU A 144 -10.52 8.11 -10.74
CA GLU A 144 -11.70 7.59 -10.06
C GLU A 144 -11.78 6.06 -10.22
N ARG A 145 -11.75 5.34 -9.10
CA ARG A 145 -12.00 3.89 -9.10
C ARG A 145 -13.43 3.62 -8.66
N THR A 146 -14.18 2.91 -9.49
CA THR A 146 -15.49 2.39 -9.11
C THR A 146 -15.28 1.14 -8.27
N ASN A 147 -15.75 1.15 -7.05
CA ASN A 147 -15.76 -0.08 -6.23
C ASN A 147 -16.82 -1.03 -6.78
N HIS A 148 -16.40 -2.23 -7.23
CA HIS A 148 -17.28 -3.22 -7.85
C HIS A 148 -18.40 -3.71 -6.91
N SER A 149 -18.25 -3.59 -5.58
CA SER A 149 -19.21 -4.07 -4.59
C SER A 149 -20.29 -3.05 -4.21
N THR A 150 -19.97 -1.74 -4.19
CA THR A 150 -20.88 -0.69 -3.70
C THR A 150 -21.30 0.31 -4.77
N LYS A 151 -20.74 0.25 -5.97
CA LYS A 151 -20.89 1.25 -7.07
C LYS A 151 -20.54 2.69 -6.67
N ASP A 152 -19.99 2.92 -5.49
CA ASP A 152 -19.56 4.24 -5.05
C ASP A 152 -18.24 4.62 -5.75
N LYS A 153 -18.23 5.80 -6.33
CA LYS A 153 -17.03 6.39 -6.87
C LYS A 153 -16.20 6.96 -5.72
N ARG A 154 -14.98 6.46 -5.58
CA ARG A 154 -14.02 6.96 -4.60
C ARG A 154 -12.86 7.61 -5.30
N VAL A 155 -12.48 8.75 -4.78
CA VAL A 155 -11.34 9.52 -5.28
C VAL A 155 -10.16 9.25 -4.36
N GLU A 156 -9.18 8.54 -4.90
CA GLU A 156 -7.91 8.32 -4.23
C GLU A 156 -7.01 9.54 -4.46
N VAL A 157 -6.37 10.00 -3.42
CA VAL A 157 -5.55 11.20 -3.42
C VAL A 157 -4.19 10.90 -2.84
N LEU A 158 -3.17 11.45 -3.47
CA LEU A 158 -1.81 11.49 -2.96
C LEU A 158 -1.50 12.92 -2.50
N TRP A 159 -1.22 13.09 -1.20
CA TRP A 159 -0.70 14.33 -0.64
C TRP A 159 0.82 14.25 -0.54
N THR A 160 1.52 15.27 -1.02
CA THR A 160 2.98 15.36 -0.91
C THR A 160 3.40 16.70 -0.31
N ASN A 161 4.38 16.70 0.59
CA ASN A 161 4.97 17.92 1.13
C ASN A 161 6.01 18.57 0.19
N TYR A 162 6.14 18.06 -1.02
CA TYR A 162 6.97 18.54 -2.10
C TYR A 162 6.16 18.61 -3.40
N ASN A 163 6.64 19.40 -4.37
CA ASN A 163 5.99 19.45 -5.69
C ASN A 163 6.47 18.27 -6.56
N PRO A 164 5.62 17.25 -6.83
CA PRO A 164 6.02 16.05 -7.58
C PRO A 164 6.41 16.35 -9.04
N HIS A 165 5.92 17.47 -9.61
CA HIS A 165 6.25 17.88 -10.98
C HIS A 165 7.59 18.60 -11.10
N LYS A 166 8.23 18.96 -9.98
CA LYS A 166 9.53 19.66 -9.95
C LYS A 166 10.70 18.78 -9.52
N ILE A 167 10.45 17.48 -9.30
CA ILE A 167 11.55 16.55 -8.98
C ILE A 167 12.26 16.18 -10.27
N HIS A 168 13.55 16.52 -10.32
CA HIS A 168 14.44 16.12 -11.40
C HIS A 168 15.40 15.05 -10.87
N HIS A 169 15.49 13.91 -11.57
CA HIS A 169 16.50 12.90 -11.31
C HIS A 169 17.55 12.97 -12.42
N ASN A 170 18.79 13.31 -12.10
CA ASN A 170 19.91 13.39 -13.05
C ASN A 170 19.60 14.25 -14.31
N GLY A 171 18.89 15.37 -14.13
CA GLY A 171 18.53 16.28 -15.21
C GLY A 171 17.35 15.84 -16.09
N LYS A 172 16.70 14.71 -15.77
CA LYS A 172 15.49 14.26 -16.47
C LYS A 172 14.24 14.54 -15.65
N THR A 173 13.16 14.94 -16.31
CA THR A 173 11.85 15.08 -15.69
C THR A 173 11.19 13.73 -15.45
N HIS A 174 10.25 13.65 -14.52
CA HIS A 174 9.52 12.41 -14.17
C HIS A 174 8.92 11.71 -15.40
N GLY A 175 8.49 12.45 -16.44
CA GLY A 175 7.96 11.88 -17.68
C GLY A 175 9.00 11.16 -18.54
N GLU A 176 10.28 11.51 -18.41
CA GLU A 176 11.36 10.90 -19.21
C GLU A 176 11.91 9.62 -18.57
N LEU A 177 11.66 9.40 -17.27
CA LEU A 177 12.09 8.20 -16.55
C LEU A 177 11.25 6.95 -16.89
N PHE A 178 10.02 7.12 -17.39
CA PHE A 178 9.09 6.03 -17.71
C PHE A 178 8.81 5.87 -19.21
N ALA A 179 9.53 6.59 -20.08
CA ALA A 179 9.35 6.52 -21.53
C ALA A 179 9.94 5.25 -22.18
N HIS A 180 10.54 4.34 -21.42
CA HIS A 180 11.24 3.15 -21.91
C HIS A 180 10.85 1.84 -21.20
N THR A 181 9.60 1.73 -20.72
CA THR A 181 9.06 0.45 -20.23
C THR A 181 7.86 -0.01 -21.03
#